data_03e4b9e3b527c9896e8f8094c22a3dd4
#
_entry.id   03e4b9e3b527c9896e8f8094c22a3dd4
#
_cell.length_a   1.000
_cell.length_b   1.000
_cell.length_c   1.000
_cell.angle_alpha   90.00
_cell.angle_beta   90.00
_cell.angle_gamma   90.00
#
_symmetry.space_group_name_H-M   'P 1'
#
loop_
_entity.id
_entity.type
_entity.pdbx_description
1 polymer ?
#
loop_
_entity_poly.entity_id
_entity_poly.type
_entity_poly.pdbx_seq_one_letter_code
_entity_poly.pdbx_strand_id
1 'polypeptide(L)'
;YENFQNQELFDDDRMTPDCYRVMYDTYFRLFDIKIEVEHTQEESVGHHFVSVVEDLEEDYDKLKKSVFGVNLESTEVKRQQIEEAIGDILPVRMSMDCLYSVPTQMLVHFMSMENMMFNMYDYPELFKEMMDRIAEDTLSYYRFLEEKKLILPTVSYEWVGQGTWAFTDELPGYDEIGKRDFTTKDVWGFMDSQETVGISPQMYEEFIF
;
A
#
# COMPACT_ATOMS: atom_id res chain seq x y z
N TYR A 1 -11.85 -19.17 -10.87
CA TYR A 1 -13.03 -20.05 -10.73
C TYR A 1 -14.02 -19.46 -9.77
N GLU A 2 -13.59 -19.10 -8.55
CA GLU A 2 -14.44 -18.52 -7.50
C GLU A 2 -15.11 -17.21 -7.95
N ASN A 3 -14.39 -16.33 -8.64
CA ASN A 3 -14.97 -15.09 -9.16
C ASN A 3 -16.10 -15.34 -10.16
N PHE A 4 -15.95 -16.33 -11.03
CA PHE A 4 -17.02 -16.70 -11.98
C PHE A 4 -18.25 -17.29 -11.27
N GLN A 5 -18.03 -18.14 -10.24
CA GLN A 5 -19.13 -18.68 -9.43
C GLN A 5 -19.86 -17.58 -8.68
N ASN A 6 -19.13 -16.62 -8.11
CA ASN A 6 -19.73 -15.50 -7.41
C ASN A 6 -20.56 -14.62 -8.34
N GLN A 7 -20.06 -14.36 -9.56
CA GLN A 7 -20.79 -13.60 -10.56
C GLN A 7 -22.08 -14.28 -11.00
N GLU A 8 -22.07 -15.62 -11.18
CA GLU A 8 -23.28 -16.39 -11.50
C GLU A 8 -24.28 -16.42 -10.35
N LEU A 9 -23.79 -16.46 -9.08
CA LEU A 9 -24.66 -16.60 -7.91
C LEU A 9 -25.26 -15.26 -7.46
N PHE A 10 -24.53 -14.18 -7.56
CA PHE A 10 -24.92 -12.89 -6.98
C PHE A 10 -25.41 -11.89 -8.02
N ASP A 11 -25.11 -12.10 -9.32
CA ASP A 11 -25.47 -11.20 -10.42
C ASP A 11 -25.16 -9.74 -10.06
N ASP A 12 -23.99 -9.53 -9.47
CA ASP A 12 -23.50 -8.23 -9.05
C ASP A 12 -22.65 -7.55 -10.14
N ASP A 13 -22.37 -6.26 -9.97
CA ASP A 13 -21.60 -5.46 -10.92
C ASP A 13 -20.09 -5.71 -10.87
N ARG A 14 -19.62 -6.75 -10.19
CA ARG A 14 -18.18 -7.07 -10.13
C ARG A 14 -17.70 -7.54 -11.49
N MET A 15 -16.63 -6.89 -11.91
CA MET A 15 -15.95 -7.30 -13.15
C MET A 15 -14.99 -8.44 -12.86
N THR A 16 -15.11 -9.51 -13.62
CA THR A 16 -14.12 -10.58 -13.59
C THR A 16 -12.99 -10.25 -14.56
N PRO A 17 -11.74 -10.09 -14.09
CA PRO A 17 -10.63 -9.76 -14.97
C PRO A 17 -10.37 -10.85 -15.99
N ASP A 18 -9.99 -10.45 -17.20
CA ASP A 18 -9.69 -11.32 -18.36
C ASP A 18 -8.24 -11.84 -18.34
N CYS A 19 -7.50 -11.62 -17.26
CA CYS A 19 -6.10 -12.01 -17.12
C CYS A 19 -5.78 -12.36 -15.66
N TYR A 20 -4.68 -13.09 -15.48
CA TYR A 20 -4.04 -13.25 -14.19
C TYR A 20 -3.01 -12.14 -13.98
N ARG A 21 -3.10 -11.43 -12.85
CA ARG A 21 -2.25 -10.29 -12.53
C ARG A 21 -1.00 -10.74 -11.78
N VAL A 22 0.15 -10.31 -12.26
CA VAL A 22 1.44 -10.44 -11.56
C VAL A 22 1.96 -9.05 -11.26
N MET A 23 2.23 -8.76 -9.99
CA MET A 23 2.80 -7.49 -9.57
C MET A 23 4.31 -7.59 -9.39
N TYR A 24 4.99 -6.46 -9.54
CA TYR A 24 6.39 -6.36 -9.14
C TYR A 24 6.54 -6.66 -7.65
N ASP A 25 7.55 -7.43 -7.30
CA ASP A 25 7.93 -7.70 -5.90
C ASP A 25 8.67 -6.48 -5.33
N THR A 26 7.90 -5.42 -5.08
CA THR A 26 8.36 -4.18 -4.47
C THR A 26 8.15 -4.22 -2.95
N TYR A 27 8.98 -3.49 -2.23
CA TYR A 27 8.80 -3.32 -0.80
C TYR A 27 9.08 -1.87 -0.39
N PHE A 28 8.36 -1.42 0.63
CA PHE A 28 8.58 -0.17 1.35
C PHE A 28 8.49 -0.46 2.84
N ARG A 29 9.57 -0.20 3.56
CA ARG A 29 9.64 -0.40 5.01
C ARG A 29 9.91 0.95 5.68
N LEU A 30 8.85 1.51 6.25
CA LEU A 30 8.89 2.80 6.92
C LEU A 30 9.87 2.76 8.09
N PHE A 31 10.77 3.75 8.15
CA PHE A 31 11.81 3.92 9.18
C PHE A 31 12.70 2.68 9.41
N ASP A 32 12.76 1.77 8.46
CA ASP A 32 13.43 0.46 8.58
C ASP A 32 12.93 -0.40 9.76
N ILE A 33 11.73 -0.11 10.24
CA ILE A 33 11.10 -0.84 11.34
C ILE A 33 10.52 -2.15 10.80
N LYS A 34 10.87 -3.26 11.48
CA LYS A 34 10.19 -4.54 11.28
C LYS A 34 8.96 -4.58 12.16
N ILE A 35 7.81 -4.76 11.52
CA ILE A 35 6.56 -4.96 12.25
C ILE A 35 6.52 -6.40 12.76
N GLU A 36 6.40 -6.54 14.07
CA GLU A 36 6.19 -7.83 14.74
C GLU A 36 4.73 -7.98 15.11
N VAL A 37 4.20 -9.17 14.87
CA VAL A 37 2.79 -9.50 15.11
C VAL A 37 2.72 -10.67 16.08
N GLU A 38 2.05 -10.48 17.19
CA GLU A 38 1.70 -11.54 18.12
C GLU A 38 0.29 -12.05 17.82
N HIS A 39 0.17 -13.35 17.66
CA HIS A 39 -1.11 -14.02 17.51
C HIS A 39 -1.59 -14.52 18.88
N THR A 40 -2.86 -14.27 19.19
CA THR A 40 -3.47 -14.82 20.40
C THR A 40 -3.49 -16.36 20.31
N GLN A 41 -3.11 -17.01 21.42
CA GLN A 41 -3.23 -18.46 21.54
C GLN A 41 -4.72 -18.85 21.48
N GLU A 42 -5.03 -19.91 20.74
CA GLU A 42 -6.38 -20.43 20.47
C GLU A 42 -7.11 -19.70 19.33
N GLU A 43 -7.53 -20.45 18.34
CA GLU A 43 -8.53 -20.23 17.24
C GLU A 43 -9.11 -18.81 17.01
N SER A 44 -8.63 -17.78 17.69
CA SER A 44 -9.08 -16.42 17.54
C SER A 44 -8.36 -15.74 16.34
N VAL A 45 -9.14 -15.06 15.52
CA VAL A 45 -8.67 -14.30 14.35
C VAL A 45 -7.88 -13.04 14.75
N GLY A 46 -7.75 -12.78 16.08
CA GLY A 46 -7.11 -11.59 16.61
C GLY A 46 -5.58 -11.65 16.56
N HIS A 47 -4.98 -10.52 16.23
CA HIS A 47 -3.54 -10.31 16.28
C HIS A 47 -3.24 -8.96 16.95
N HIS A 48 -2.05 -8.83 17.49
CA HIS A 48 -1.54 -7.61 18.12
C HIS A 48 -0.20 -7.22 17.50
N PHE A 49 -0.06 -5.96 17.14
CA PHE A 49 1.22 -5.41 16.70
C PHE A 49 2.05 -5.02 17.92
N VAL A 50 3.29 -5.48 17.95
CA VAL A 50 4.22 -5.13 19.03
C VAL A 50 4.72 -3.71 18.83
N SER A 51 4.43 -2.82 19.80
CA SER A 51 4.91 -1.44 19.75
C SER A 51 6.44 -1.37 19.83
N VAL A 52 7.03 -0.67 18.87
CA VAL A 52 8.47 -0.38 18.80
C VAL A 52 8.77 1.01 19.36
N VAL A 53 7.82 1.94 19.15
CA VAL A 53 7.87 3.32 19.60
C VAL A 53 6.70 3.54 20.57
N GLU A 54 7.01 3.83 21.82
CA GLU A 54 6.02 4.13 22.85
C GLU A 54 6.05 5.61 23.21
N ASP A 55 7.24 6.12 23.52
CA ASP A 55 7.53 7.53 23.78
C ASP A 55 8.40 8.07 22.64
N LEU A 56 7.89 9.07 21.93
CA LEU A 56 8.53 9.56 20.72
C LEU A 56 9.85 10.29 21.00
N GLU A 57 10.00 10.93 22.18
CA GLU A 57 11.24 11.61 22.54
C GLU A 57 12.35 10.60 22.87
N GLU A 58 12.01 9.55 23.63
CA GLU A 58 12.99 8.52 24.02
C GLU A 58 13.34 7.60 22.84
N ASP A 59 12.38 7.34 21.97
CA ASP A 59 12.47 6.33 20.91
C ASP A 59 12.79 6.91 19.52
N TYR A 60 12.96 8.24 19.39
CA TYR A 60 13.13 8.90 18.09
C TYR A 60 14.30 8.35 17.27
N ASP A 61 15.37 7.95 17.93
CA ASP A 61 16.55 7.37 17.29
C ASP A 61 16.28 5.98 16.63
N LYS A 62 15.17 5.34 16.96
CA LYS A 62 14.72 4.11 16.30
C LYS A 62 14.17 4.38 14.89
N LEU A 63 13.72 5.60 14.63
CA LEU A 63 13.18 6.04 13.35
C LEU A 63 14.31 6.30 12.35
N LYS A 64 14.81 5.26 11.71
CA LYS A 64 15.87 5.35 10.70
C LYS A 64 15.31 5.86 9.38
N LYS A 65 16.14 5.94 8.36
CA LYS A 65 15.68 6.19 7.00
C LYS A 65 14.90 4.98 6.49
N SER A 66 13.77 5.22 5.83
CA SER A 66 12.97 4.16 5.23
C SER A 66 13.73 3.40 4.14
N VAL A 67 13.44 2.13 4.00
CA VAL A 67 14.10 1.25 3.03
C VAL A 67 13.06 0.74 2.05
N PHE A 68 13.38 0.85 0.77
CA PHE A 68 12.52 0.37 -0.30
C PHE A 68 13.33 -0.17 -1.47
N GLY A 69 12.68 -0.98 -2.28
CA GLY A 69 13.32 -1.59 -3.44
C GLY A 69 12.39 -2.49 -4.23
N VAL A 70 12.99 -3.25 -5.15
CA VAL A 70 12.30 -4.24 -5.98
C VAL A 70 13.17 -5.47 -6.17
N ASN A 71 12.57 -6.64 -6.11
CA ASN A 71 13.18 -7.91 -6.48
C ASN A 71 12.66 -8.34 -7.85
N LEU A 72 13.37 -7.94 -8.90
CA LEU A 72 12.99 -8.28 -10.27
C LEU A 72 13.16 -9.77 -10.59
N GLU A 73 14.13 -10.44 -9.95
CA GLU A 73 14.33 -11.89 -10.13
C GLU A 73 13.14 -12.68 -9.57
N SER A 74 12.71 -12.37 -8.34
CA SER A 74 11.52 -12.96 -7.73
C SER A 74 10.27 -12.70 -8.57
N THR A 75 10.11 -11.48 -9.08
CA THR A 75 9.01 -11.11 -9.97
C THR A 75 8.97 -11.99 -11.21
N GLU A 76 10.11 -12.15 -11.88
CA GLU A 76 10.19 -12.92 -13.12
C GLU A 76 9.97 -14.42 -12.89
N VAL A 77 10.54 -14.98 -11.82
CA VAL A 77 10.31 -16.38 -11.42
C VAL A 77 8.80 -16.62 -11.17
N LYS A 78 8.16 -15.74 -10.42
CA LYS A 78 6.72 -15.83 -10.16
C LYS A 78 5.90 -15.74 -11.45
N ARG A 79 6.24 -14.78 -12.33
CA ARG A 79 5.56 -14.61 -13.61
C ARG A 79 5.66 -15.88 -14.47
N GLN A 80 6.85 -16.46 -14.59
CA GLN A 80 7.08 -17.68 -15.37
C GLN A 80 6.34 -18.89 -14.81
N GLN A 81 6.36 -19.08 -13.49
CA GLN A 81 5.63 -20.18 -12.85
C GLN A 81 4.12 -20.09 -13.10
N ILE A 82 3.55 -18.88 -13.08
CA ILE A 82 2.13 -18.67 -13.36
C ILE A 82 1.83 -18.86 -14.84
N GLU A 83 2.69 -18.35 -15.73
CA GLU A 83 2.55 -18.52 -17.17
C GLU A 83 2.58 -20.03 -17.57
N GLU A 84 3.49 -20.81 -16.97
CA GLU A 84 3.58 -22.25 -17.19
C GLU A 84 2.36 -23.02 -16.66
N ALA A 85 1.77 -22.52 -15.56
CA ALA A 85 0.66 -23.21 -14.91
C ALA A 85 -0.70 -22.94 -15.57
N ILE A 86 -0.94 -21.73 -16.05
CA ILE A 86 -2.27 -21.30 -16.52
C ILE A 86 -2.26 -20.42 -17.77
N GLY A 87 -1.10 -20.10 -18.34
CA GLY A 87 -0.98 -19.14 -19.45
C GLY A 87 -1.70 -19.57 -20.74
N ASP A 88 -1.98 -20.88 -20.92
CA ASP A 88 -2.79 -21.41 -22.00
C ASP A 88 -4.31 -21.26 -21.78
N ILE A 89 -4.73 -20.97 -20.54
CA ILE A 89 -6.13 -20.82 -20.14
C ILE A 89 -6.49 -19.34 -19.96
N LEU A 90 -5.60 -18.60 -19.28
CA LEU A 90 -5.82 -17.20 -18.91
C LEU A 90 -4.54 -16.39 -19.13
N PRO A 91 -4.57 -15.30 -19.90
CA PRO A 91 -3.38 -14.46 -20.12
C PRO A 91 -2.78 -13.98 -18.80
N VAL A 92 -1.45 -14.04 -18.70
CA VAL A 92 -0.71 -13.51 -17.56
C VAL A 92 -0.21 -12.11 -17.90
N ARG A 93 -0.51 -11.14 -17.04
CA ARG A 93 -0.23 -9.73 -17.30
C ARG A 93 0.47 -9.08 -16.10
N MET A 94 1.53 -8.30 -16.39
CA MET A 94 2.10 -7.43 -15.36
C MET A 94 1.11 -6.33 -15.01
N SER A 95 0.94 -6.08 -13.73
CA SER A 95 -0.04 -5.11 -13.20
C SER A 95 0.51 -4.47 -11.93
N MET A 96 -0.14 -3.43 -11.47
CA MET A 96 0.08 -2.87 -10.14
C MET A 96 -1.26 -2.49 -9.53
N ASP A 97 -1.29 -2.41 -8.20
CA ASP A 97 -2.35 -1.72 -7.47
C ASP A 97 -2.10 -0.21 -7.52
N CYS A 98 -3.02 0.58 -6.98
CA CYS A 98 -2.83 2.03 -6.87
C CYS A 98 -1.57 2.39 -6.07
N LEU A 99 -1.13 3.63 -6.18
CA LEU A 99 -0.16 4.20 -5.25
C LEU A 99 -0.81 4.33 -3.87
N TYR A 100 -0.34 3.52 -2.94
CA TYR A 100 -0.98 3.34 -1.64
C TYR A 100 -0.24 4.10 -0.56
N SER A 101 -0.90 5.08 0.07
CA SER A 101 -0.35 5.88 1.17
C SER A 101 -1.34 5.94 2.33
N VAL A 102 -1.03 5.23 3.39
CA VAL A 102 -1.84 5.14 4.62
C VAL A 102 -0.95 5.40 5.84
N PRO A 103 -0.43 6.62 5.99
CA PRO A 103 0.60 6.93 6.97
C PRO A 103 0.16 6.61 8.40
N THR A 104 -1.07 6.90 8.77
CA THR A 104 -1.58 6.67 10.13
C THR A 104 -1.74 5.19 10.46
N GLN A 105 -2.15 4.37 9.50
CA GLN A 105 -2.17 2.92 9.67
C GLN A 105 -0.76 2.36 9.85
N MET A 106 0.22 2.87 9.11
CA MET A 106 1.61 2.46 9.27
C MET A 106 2.14 2.82 10.66
N LEU A 107 1.79 4.00 11.19
CA LEU A 107 2.15 4.40 12.56
C LEU A 107 1.57 3.44 13.58
N VAL A 108 0.29 3.13 13.48
CA VAL A 108 -0.39 2.24 14.44
C VAL A 108 0.24 0.83 14.47
N HIS A 109 0.82 0.37 13.39
CA HIS A 109 1.50 -0.92 13.35
C HIS A 109 2.79 -0.99 14.21
N PHE A 110 3.46 0.13 14.48
CA PHE A 110 4.69 0.12 15.28
C PHE A 110 4.63 1.01 16.54
N MET A 111 3.58 1.81 16.68
CA MET A 111 3.43 2.76 17.79
C MET A 111 2.19 2.49 18.64
N SER A 112 1.22 1.74 18.14
CA SER A 112 -0.16 1.63 18.61
C SER A 112 -0.98 2.92 18.41
N MET A 113 -2.30 2.79 18.42
CA MET A 113 -3.18 3.97 18.31
C MET A 113 -3.12 4.85 19.56
N GLU A 114 -3.02 4.24 20.72
CA GLU A 114 -2.94 4.95 22.01
C GLU A 114 -1.67 5.80 22.08
N ASN A 115 -0.52 5.21 21.80
CA ASN A 115 0.77 5.94 21.80
C ASN A 115 0.81 7.01 20.70
N MET A 116 0.22 6.76 19.53
CA MET A 116 0.09 7.77 18.48
C MET A 116 -0.64 9.02 19.00
N MET A 117 -1.78 8.84 19.69
CA MET A 117 -2.56 9.94 20.26
C MET A 117 -1.81 10.68 21.37
N PHE A 118 -1.13 9.95 22.26
CA PHE A 118 -0.33 10.56 23.32
C PHE A 118 0.85 11.35 22.76
N ASN A 119 1.58 10.79 21.80
CA ASN A 119 2.72 11.46 21.19
C ASN A 119 2.34 12.74 20.40
N MET A 120 1.15 12.80 19.80
CA MET A 120 0.63 14.03 19.20
C MET A 120 0.48 15.14 20.25
N TYR A 121 0.10 14.81 21.50
CA TYR A 121 -0.13 15.76 22.55
C TYR A 121 1.16 16.11 23.31
N ASP A 122 1.96 15.11 23.64
CA ASP A 122 3.14 15.29 24.49
C ASP A 122 4.33 15.83 23.70
N TYR A 123 4.47 15.44 22.41
CA TYR A 123 5.62 15.78 21.56
C TYR A 123 5.19 16.33 20.18
N PRO A 124 4.38 17.41 20.12
CA PRO A 124 3.76 17.87 18.86
C PRO A 124 4.78 18.20 17.76
N GLU A 125 5.91 18.78 18.09
CA GLU A 125 6.93 19.15 17.09
C GLU A 125 7.67 17.93 16.54
N LEU A 126 8.01 16.95 17.39
CA LEU A 126 8.61 15.70 16.95
C LEU A 126 7.64 14.86 16.13
N PHE A 127 6.35 14.90 16.48
CA PHE A 127 5.32 14.20 15.73
C PHE A 127 5.18 14.80 14.32
N LYS A 128 5.15 16.10 14.19
CA LYS A 128 5.13 16.78 12.86
C LYS A 128 6.38 16.46 12.05
N GLU A 129 7.57 16.52 12.66
CA GLU A 129 8.82 16.14 11.99
C GLU A 129 8.78 14.69 11.50
N MET A 130 8.25 13.77 12.32
CA MET A 130 8.07 12.37 11.92
C MET A 130 7.12 12.25 10.71
N MET A 131 6.00 12.97 10.70
CA MET A 131 5.05 12.97 9.58
C MET A 131 5.67 13.55 8.30
N ASP A 132 6.43 14.63 8.40
CA ASP A 132 7.19 15.19 7.26
C ASP A 132 8.16 14.16 6.68
N ARG A 133 8.87 13.42 7.52
CA ARG A 133 9.77 12.35 7.09
C ARG A 133 9.02 11.20 6.40
N ILE A 134 7.83 10.83 6.90
CA ILE A 134 6.97 9.83 6.24
C ILE A 134 6.59 10.29 4.83
N ALA A 135 6.18 11.55 4.70
CA ALA A 135 5.82 12.12 3.40
C ALA A 135 7.02 12.13 2.44
N GLU A 136 8.19 12.59 2.88
CA GLU A 136 9.42 12.62 2.08
C GLU A 136 9.88 11.22 1.64
N ASP A 137 9.84 10.25 2.54
CA ASP A 137 10.23 8.86 2.25
C ASP A 137 9.23 8.20 1.28
N THR A 138 7.93 8.46 1.43
CA THR A 138 6.89 7.99 0.52
C THR A 138 7.06 8.58 -0.88
N LEU A 139 7.29 9.89 -0.97
CA LEU A 139 7.58 10.55 -2.25
C LEU A 139 8.88 10.02 -2.89
N SER A 140 9.89 9.71 -2.08
CA SER A 140 11.13 9.12 -2.56
C SER A 140 10.92 7.72 -3.12
N TYR A 141 10.05 6.93 -2.48
CA TYR A 141 9.64 5.62 -2.99
C TYR A 141 8.88 5.73 -4.33
N TYR A 142 7.94 6.68 -4.46
CA TYR A 142 7.21 6.86 -5.71
C TYR A 142 8.13 7.32 -6.86
N ARG A 143 9.09 8.22 -6.57
CA ARG A 143 10.12 8.59 -7.56
C ARG A 143 10.97 7.39 -7.98
N PHE A 144 11.32 6.52 -7.02
CA PHE A 144 12.02 5.27 -7.32
C PHE A 144 11.21 4.38 -8.26
N LEU A 145 9.89 4.23 -8.05
CA LEU A 145 9.03 3.46 -8.94
C LEU A 145 9.02 4.05 -10.37
N GLU A 146 8.96 5.36 -10.50
CA GLU A 146 9.05 6.05 -11.80
C GLU A 146 10.41 5.83 -12.47
N GLU A 147 11.52 6.10 -11.76
CA GLU A 147 12.88 5.94 -12.28
C GLU A 147 13.18 4.50 -12.74
N LYS A 148 12.64 3.53 -12.02
CA LYS A 148 12.78 2.10 -12.36
C LYS A 148 11.74 1.61 -13.38
N LYS A 149 10.83 2.48 -13.83
CA LYS A 149 9.75 2.16 -14.78
C LYS A 149 8.85 1.02 -14.27
N LEU A 150 8.55 1.04 -13.00
CA LEU A 150 7.74 0.02 -12.33
C LEU A 150 6.26 0.42 -12.23
N ILE A 151 5.92 1.66 -12.64
CA ILE A 151 4.54 2.12 -12.68
C ILE A 151 3.85 1.52 -13.90
N LEU A 152 2.68 0.95 -13.66
CA LEU A 152 1.83 0.31 -14.66
C LEU A 152 0.41 0.86 -14.55
N PRO A 153 -0.41 0.79 -15.61
CA PRO A 153 -1.80 1.19 -15.57
C PRO A 153 -2.58 0.53 -14.43
N THR A 154 -3.43 1.32 -13.76
CA THR A 154 -4.30 0.88 -12.65
C THR A 154 -5.78 0.92 -13.02
N VAL A 155 -6.08 0.96 -14.29
CA VAL A 155 -7.43 0.98 -14.84
C VAL A 155 -7.91 -0.41 -15.24
N SER A 156 -9.13 -0.48 -15.71
CA SER A 156 -9.72 -1.68 -16.28
C SER A 156 -10.20 -2.68 -15.23
N TYR A 157 -11.13 -2.22 -14.40
CA TYR A 157 -11.88 -3.12 -13.51
C TYR A 157 -11.05 -3.71 -12.37
N GLU A 158 -10.01 -2.97 -12.00
CA GLU A 158 -9.11 -3.38 -10.93
C GLU A 158 -9.56 -2.80 -9.58
N TRP A 159 -9.27 -3.54 -8.54
CA TRP A 159 -9.45 -3.08 -7.19
C TRP A 159 -8.44 -1.97 -6.86
N VAL A 160 -8.94 -0.86 -6.31
CA VAL A 160 -8.15 0.30 -5.90
C VAL A 160 -8.45 0.62 -4.45
N GLY A 161 -7.52 0.34 -3.57
CA GLY A 161 -7.69 0.57 -2.15
C GLY A 161 -8.73 -0.36 -1.50
N GLN A 162 -9.28 0.04 -0.38
CA GLN A 162 -10.15 -0.78 0.47
C GLN A 162 -11.59 -0.83 -0.06
N GLY A 163 -11.89 -1.80 -0.91
CA GLY A 163 -13.24 -2.02 -1.44
C GLY A 163 -13.65 -1.08 -2.57
N THR A 164 -12.72 -0.32 -3.12
CA THR A 164 -12.94 0.61 -4.23
C THR A 164 -12.46 -0.01 -5.54
N TRP A 165 -13.22 0.23 -6.62
CA TRP A 165 -12.89 -0.22 -7.97
C TRP A 165 -12.58 0.96 -8.88
N ALA A 166 -11.68 0.78 -9.84
CA ALA A 166 -11.35 1.79 -10.83
C ALA A 166 -12.24 1.61 -12.08
N PHE A 167 -13.11 2.58 -12.32
CA PHE A 167 -13.98 2.63 -13.49
C PHE A 167 -13.81 3.96 -14.22
N THR A 168 -12.66 4.12 -14.88
CA THR A 168 -12.40 5.31 -15.70
C THR A 168 -11.64 4.96 -16.95
N ASP A 169 -11.92 5.67 -18.03
CA ASP A 169 -11.17 5.69 -19.28
C ASP A 169 -10.28 6.93 -19.44
N GLU A 170 -10.20 7.77 -18.39
CA GLU A 170 -9.36 8.97 -18.38
C GLU A 170 -7.87 8.66 -18.10
N LEU A 171 -7.58 7.51 -17.50
CA LEU A 171 -6.22 7.04 -17.26
C LEU A 171 -5.77 6.03 -18.33
N PRO A 172 -4.45 5.89 -18.56
CA PRO A 172 -3.94 4.97 -19.58
C PRO A 172 -4.32 3.52 -19.31
N GLY A 173 -4.65 2.81 -20.37
CA GLY A 173 -4.98 1.38 -20.33
C GLY A 173 -3.78 0.47 -20.55
N TYR A 174 -3.99 -0.84 -20.43
CA TYR A 174 -2.95 -1.86 -20.65
C TYR A 174 -2.40 -1.88 -22.08
N ASP A 175 -3.16 -1.40 -23.06
CA ASP A 175 -2.72 -1.32 -24.45
C ASP A 175 -1.59 -0.31 -24.67
N GLU A 176 -1.34 0.59 -23.70
CA GLU A 176 -0.23 1.54 -23.73
C GLU A 176 1.07 0.98 -23.17
N ILE A 177 1.07 -0.20 -22.52
CA ILE A 177 2.27 -0.85 -22.00
C ILE A 177 3.24 -1.13 -23.15
N GLY A 178 4.50 -0.73 -22.97
CA GLY A 178 5.56 -0.86 -23.98
C GLY A 178 5.58 0.26 -25.03
N LYS A 179 4.58 1.15 -25.06
CA LYS A 179 4.56 2.30 -25.96
C LYS A 179 5.14 3.57 -25.31
N ARG A 180 5.05 3.68 -24.01
CA ARG A 180 5.62 4.77 -23.20
C ARG A 180 5.88 4.33 -21.77
N ASP A 181 6.64 5.13 -21.04
CA ASP A 181 6.77 5.00 -19.60
C ASP A 181 5.60 5.70 -18.89
N PHE A 182 5.21 5.19 -17.73
CA PHE A 182 4.15 5.75 -16.89
C PHE A 182 4.75 6.48 -15.70
N THR A 183 4.00 7.44 -15.19
CA THR A 183 4.33 8.26 -14.03
C THR A 183 3.25 8.17 -12.96
N THR A 184 3.49 8.75 -11.80
CA THR A 184 2.48 8.86 -10.74
C THR A 184 1.20 9.58 -11.16
N LYS A 185 1.23 10.36 -12.25
CA LYS A 185 0.04 11.04 -12.82
C LYS A 185 -0.85 10.14 -13.67
N ASP A 186 -0.37 8.98 -14.02
CA ASP A 186 -1.02 8.04 -14.93
C ASP A 186 -1.80 6.95 -14.19
N VAL A 187 -1.82 6.99 -12.85
CA VAL A 187 -2.35 5.91 -12.01
C VAL A 187 -3.20 6.45 -10.87
N TRP A 188 -4.07 5.61 -10.34
CA TRP A 188 -4.80 5.91 -9.12
C TRP A 188 -3.88 6.01 -7.92
N GLY A 189 -4.19 6.93 -7.02
CA GLY A 189 -3.67 6.99 -5.66
C GLY A 189 -4.78 6.69 -4.64
N PHE A 190 -4.43 5.96 -3.60
CA PHE A 190 -5.28 5.76 -2.44
C PHE A 190 -4.59 6.35 -1.21
N MET A 191 -5.29 7.23 -0.51
CA MET A 191 -4.81 7.85 0.72
C MET A 191 -5.88 7.73 1.79
N ASP A 192 -5.50 7.30 2.97
CA ASP A 192 -6.41 7.12 4.10
C ASP A 192 -5.72 7.48 5.43
N SER A 193 -6.51 7.94 6.38
CA SER A 193 -6.10 8.29 7.75
C SER A 193 -7.21 7.96 8.77
N GLN A 194 -7.90 6.85 8.57
CA GLN A 194 -9.05 6.44 9.38
C GLN A 194 -8.74 6.29 10.88
N GLU A 195 -7.48 6.03 11.23
CA GLU A 195 -7.02 5.91 12.62
C GLU A 195 -7.12 7.23 13.39
N THR A 196 -7.32 8.34 12.68
CA THR A 196 -7.43 9.68 13.29
C THR A 196 -8.86 10.14 13.55
N VAL A 197 -9.84 9.28 13.42
CA VAL A 197 -11.26 9.62 13.66
C VAL A 197 -11.55 10.15 15.07
N GLY A 198 -10.67 9.87 16.02
CA GLY A 198 -10.78 10.31 17.43
C GLY A 198 -10.18 11.69 17.74
N ILE A 199 -9.48 12.34 16.78
CA ILE A 199 -8.90 13.68 17.02
C ILE A 199 -9.80 14.80 16.50
N SER A 200 -9.56 16.04 16.99
CA SER A 200 -10.31 17.21 16.51
C SER A 200 -9.93 17.60 15.08
N PRO A 201 -10.80 18.31 14.32
CA PRO A 201 -10.43 18.82 13.01
C PRO A 201 -9.17 19.69 13.01
N GLN A 202 -8.94 20.45 14.08
CA GLN A 202 -7.74 21.28 14.24
C GLN A 202 -6.48 20.42 14.37
N MET A 203 -6.53 19.36 15.17
CA MET A 203 -5.40 18.42 15.28
C MET A 203 -5.16 17.69 13.97
N TYR A 204 -6.23 17.32 13.25
CA TYR A 204 -6.10 16.70 11.94
C TYR A 204 -5.35 17.62 10.96
N GLU A 205 -5.75 18.89 10.89
CA GLU A 205 -5.09 19.89 10.04
C GLU A 205 -3.62 20.13 10.45
N GLU A 206 -3.33 20.08 11.75
CA GLU A 206 -1.99 20.34 12.28
C GLU A 206 -1.02 19.18 12.08
N PHE A 207 -1.48 17.94 12.25
CA PHE A 207 -0.59 16.76 12.33
C PHE A 207 -0.65 15.82 11.12
N ILE A 208 -1.74 15.86 10.35
CA ILE A 208 -1.99 14.86 9.32
C ILE A 208 -2.08 15.47 7.91
N PHE A 209 -2.72 16.65 7.79
CA PHE A 209 -2.97 17.32 6.52
C PHE A 209 -1.82 18.23 6.13
#